data_dd9bb2369957d040ad2a84400c886b9e
#
_entry.id   dd9bb2369957d040ad2a84400c886b9e
#
_cell.length_a   1.000
_cell.length_b   1.000
_cell.length_c   1.000
_cell.angle_alpha   90.00
_cell.angle_beta   90.00
_cell.angle_gamma   90.00
#
_symmetry.space_group_name_H-M   'P 1'
#
loop_
_entity.id
_entity.type
_entity.pdbx_description
1 polymer ?
#
loop_
_entity_poly.entity_id
_entity_poly.type
_entity_poly.pdbx_seq_one_letter_code
_entity_poly.pdbx_strand_id
1 'polypeptide(L)'
;MIRRIWLLMMLIACGHTTILAGGLLTNTNQNIAFNRNFARNATLELDGAYSNPAGLAWLGDGLHFSFNIQSAFQDRIIDAQFAPFKGNANYPADANGIRRFKGSAAAPFIPSLQAAYQRGDFTLSANFAISGGGGKCTFNQGLPSFESAVSMIPALLAQQGLDCKAYSLNSYMYGRQYIYGLQAGLTWKAIKFDEEKALSFYAGARMNYVSNKYTGYLRNISAQINGNMVELNPFFSYNAQEAKRMASECELAAQQAELAGNAALAEQYRTAAGQAAAKAAGFETYASATADKELYCTQSGWGLTPILGADFRWGKLNVGTRLEFNTHMNIENDTRINTTGIKDFDHGVNTPSDLPGIFSLGAQYDVCSHLRVMAGYHYYFDKNAGMANNKQKTLKHNTNEWLFGVEVPVCDRLLVSAGGQITNYGCCDAFQSDISFSCDSYSLGFGAKINVAPKVDINVAYFWTTYSSYNRSMDHYNGTPLPGSESFDRTNKVFGAGVNFSF
;
A
#
# COMPACT_ATOMS: atom_id res chain seq x y z
N MET A 1 -27.08 10.50 -29.26
CA MET A 1 -25.76 9.90 -29.51
C MET A 1 -24.65 10.62 -28.71
N ILE A 2 -24.46 11.91 -28.86
CA ILE A 2 -23.46 12.74 -28.15
C ILE A 2 -23.54 12.60 -26.60
N ARG A 3 -24.74 12.55 -25.99
CA ARG A 3 -24.93 12.40 -24.53
C ARG A 3 -24.40 11.09 -23.94
N ARG A 4 -24.35 9.99 -24.71
CA ARG A 4 -23.80 8.70 -24.26
C ARG A 4 -22.28 8.67 -24.35
N ILE A 5 -21.71 9.43 -25.28
CA ILE A 5 -20.26 9.64 -25.43
C ILE A 5 -19.72 10.49 -24.29
N TRP A 6 -20.46 11.51 -23.84
CA TRP A 6 -20.13 12.32 -22.66
C TRP A 6 -20.09 11.50 -21.35
N LEU A 7 -20.97 10.52 -21.20
CA LEU A 7 -20.96 9.62 -20.05
C LEU A 7 -19.69 8.75 -20.01
N LEU A 8 -19.22 8.28 -21.17
CA LEU A 8 -18.01 7.45 -21.25
C LEU A 8 -16.73 8.25 -21.03
N MET A 9 -16.71 9.52 -21.45
CA MET A 9 -15.56 10.40 -21.19
C MET A 9 -15.45 10.87 -19.73
N MET A 10 -16.57 11.00 -19.02
CA MET A 10 -16.56 11.14 -17.55
C MET A 10 -15.98 9.87 -16.87
N LEU A 11 -16.13 8.69 -17.47
CA LEU A 11 -15.63 7.43 -16.91
C LEU A 11 -14.11 7.28 -16.98
N ILE A 12 -13.45 7.88 -17.99
CA ILE A 12 -11.97 7.92 -18.07
C ILE A 12 -11.40 8.93 -17.04
N ALA A 13 -12.17 9.94 -16.66
CA ALA A 13 -11.78 10.97 -15.69
C ALA A 13 -12.13 10.63 -14.22
N CYS A 14 -13.03 9.69 -13.97
CA CYS A 14 -13.56 9.39 -12.63
C CYS A 14 -12.93 8.18 -11.93
N GLY A 15 -11.81 7.70 -12.38
CA GLY A 15 -10.99 6.77 -11.58
C GLY A 15 -10.35 7.52 -10.40
N HIS A 16 -11.13 7.87 -9.37
CA HIS A 16 -10.59 8.36 -8.12
C HIS A 16 -9.87 7.22 -7.39
N THR A 17 -8.64 6.98 -7.80
CA THR A 17 -7.74 6.04 -7.12
C THR A 17 -7.07 6.79 -5.97
N THR A 18 -7.70 6.75 -4.81
CA THR A 18 -7.07 7.23 -3.59
C THR A 18 -5.93 6.32 -3.22
N ILE A 19 -4.71 6.79 -3.38
CA ILE A 19 -3.54 6.14 -2.80
C ILE A 19 -3.60 6.37 -1.30
N LEU A 20 -3.65 5.28 -0.55
CA LEU A 20 -3.82 5.31 0.88
C LEU A 20 -2.49 5.02 1.57
N ALA A 21 -2.06 5.95 2.36
CA ALA A 21 -1.23 5.69 3.50
C ALA A 21 -2.13 5.76 4.75
N GLY A 22 -2.06 4.76 5.62
CA GLY A 22 -2.85 4.76 6.85
C GLY A 22 -2.81 3.39 7.53
N GLY A 23 -3.17 3.31 8.77
CA GLY A 23 -3.24 2.25 9.75
C GLY A 23 -2.86 0.82 9.39
N LEU A 24 -3.40 0.34 8.33
CA LEU A 24 -3.09 -0.98 7.75
C LEU A 24 -1.65 -1.12 7.23
N LEU A 25 -0.83 -0.08 7.35
CA LEU A 25 0.58 -0.05 6.96
C LEU A 25 1.54 0.01 8.15
N THR A 26 1.06 -0.16 9.37
CA THR A 26 1.92 -0.19 10.57
C THR A 26 2.76 -1.47 10.58
N ASN A 27 4.06 -1.32 10.86
CA ASN A 27 5.01 -2.42 10.92
C ASN A 27 5.46 -2.69 12.34
N THR A 28 5.12 -3.86 12.88
CA THR A 28 5.48 -4.28 14.24
C THR A 28 6.71 -5.19 14.28
N ASN A 29 7.16 -5.71 13.14
CA ASN A 29 8.35 -6.56 13.05
C ASN A 29 9.65 -5.75 13.02
N GLN A 30 9.98 -5.10 14.13
CA GLN A 30 11.12 -4.20 14.23
C GLN A 30 12.38 -4.84 14.86
N ASN A 31 12.33 -6.12 15.18
CA ASN A 31 13.45 -6.89 15.72
C ASN A 31 13.39 -8.34 15.27
N ILE A 32 14.53 -9.03 15.20
CA ILE A 32 14.60 -10.44 14.80
C ILE A 32 13.99 -11.37 15.86
N ALA A 33 14.00 -10.97 17.13
CA ALA A 33 13.28 -11.73 18.16
C ALA A 33 11.77 -11.80 17.88
N PHE A 34 11.15 -10.74 17.34
CA PHE A 34 9.76 -10.76 16.89
C PHE A 34 9.56 -11.72 15.71
N ASN A 35 10.48 -11.73 14.75
CA ASN A 35 10.36 -12.59 13.56
C ASN A 35 10.44 -14.08 13.89
N ARG A 36 11.17 -14.49 14.94
CA ARG A 36 11.24 -15.87 15.40
C ARG A 36 10.11 -16.25 16.38
N ASN A 37 9.47 -15.24 17.01
CA ASN A 37 8.42 -15.42 18.00
C ASN A 37 7.56 -14.13 18.06
N PHE A 38 6.38 -14.13 17.47
CA PHE A 38 5.55 -12.93 17.34
C PHE A 38 5.01 -12.38 18.67
N ALA A 39 4.85 -13.20 19.70
CA ALA A 39 4.25 -12.81 20.97
C ALA A 39 5.28 -12.12 21.91
N ARG A 40 5.78 -10.94 21.49
CA ARG A 40 6.82 -10.20 22.25
C ARG A 40 6.28 -9.07 23.13
N ASN A 41 4.96 -8.97 23.31
CA ASN A 41 4.33 -7.86 24.05
C ASN A 41 4.59 -7.87 25.56
N ALA A 42 5.13 -8.98 26.08
CA ALA A 42 5.56 -9.10 27.49
C ALA A 42 7.05 -9.47 27.59
N THR A 43 7.85 -9.18 26.56
CA THR A 43 9.29 -9.45 26.58
C THR A 43 10.01 -8.61 27.63
N LEU A 44 11.04 -9.19 28.25
CA LEU A 44 11.95 -8.52 29.18
C LEU A 44 13.33 -8.31 28.57
N GLU A 45 13.47 -8.60 27.27
CA GLU A 45 14.72 -8.46 26.51
C GLU A 45 14.77 -7.10 25.79
N LEU A 46 15.87 -6.80 25.12
CA LEU A 46 16.12 -5.49 24.48
C LEU A 46 15.14 -5.15 23.35
N ASP A 47 14.56 -6.16 22.67
CA ASP A 47 13.48 -5.95 21.70
C ASP A 47 12.23 -5.31 22.32
N GLY A 48 12.12 -5.32 23.64
CA GLY A 48 11.17 -4.55 24.41
C GLY A 48 11.25 -3.04 24.16
N ALA A 49 12.37 -2.49 23.68
CA ALA A 49 12.47 -1.08 23.34
C ALA A 49 11.35 -0.63 22.36
N TYR A 50 10.85 -1.55 21.55
CA TYR A 50 9.62 -1.37 20.77
C TYR A 50 8.43 -2.13 21.37
N SER A 51 8.56 -3.45 21.61
CA SER A 51 7.42 -4.33 21.85
C SER A 51 6.82 -4.17 23.27
N ASN A 52 7.65 -3.98 24.29
CA ASN A 52 7.27 -3.83 25.70
C ASN A 52 8.24 -2.89 26.44
N PRO A 53 8.20 -1.58 26.20
CA PRO A 53 9.21 -0.69 26.76
C PRO A 53 9.25 -0.66 28.29
N ALA A 54 8.12 -0.89 28.96
CA ALA A 54 8.06 -0.96 30.43
C ALA A 54 8.80 -2.21 30.96
N GLY A 55 8.86 -3.31 30.18
CA GLY A 55 9.60 -4.52 30.55
C GLY A 55 11.12 -4.36 30.54
N LEU A 56 11.65 -3.27 29.96
CA LEU A 56 13.09 -2.97 29.99
C LEU A 56 13.62 -2.69 31.41
N ALA A 57 12.75 -2.48 32.38
CA ALA A 57 13.11 -2.42 33.81
C ALA A 57 13.85 -3.67 34.33
N TRP A 58 13.89 -4.76 33.53
CA TRP A 58 14.45 -6.04 33.90
C TRP A 58 15.69 -6.44 33.11
N LEU A 59 16.22 -5.56 32.24
CA LEU A 59 17.43 -5.84 31.43
C LEU A 59 18.70 -6.06 32.27
N GLY A 60 18.78 -5.41 33.43
CA GLY A 60 20.01 -5.32 34.22
C GLY A 60 20.80 -4.02 33.95
N ASP A 61 21.55 -3.55 34.96
CA ASP A 61 22.33 -2.32 34.83
C ASP A 61 23.37 -2.41 33.73
N GLY A 62 23.53 -1.31 32.97
CA GLY A 62 24.49 -1.21 31.89
C GLY A 62 23.91 -0.67 30.61
N LEU A 63 24.71 -0.70 29.55
CA LEU A 63 24.33 -0.31 28.20
C LEU A 63 24.02 -1.56 27.37
N HIS A 64 22.88 -1.57 26.71
CA HIS A 64 22.41 -2.63 25.83
C HIS A 64 22.19 -2.07 24.45
N PHE A 65 22.61 -2.80 23.41
CA PHE A 65 22.49 -2.38 22.03
C PHE A 65 22.12 -3.54 21.12
N SER A 66 21.23 -3.32 20.16
CA SER A 66 20.83 -4.30 19.14
C SER A 66 20.88 -3.70 17.75
N PHE A 67 21.47 -4.43 16.82
CA PHE A 67 21.42 -4.15 15.39
C PHE A 67 20.79 -5.33 14.67
N ASN A 68 19.81 -5.03 13.82
CA ASN A 68 19.06 -6.04 13.11
C ASN A 68 18.95 -5.70 11.62
N ILE A 69 18.96 -6.74 10.78
CA ILE A 69 18.74 -6.65 9.34
C ILE A 69 17.68 -7.69 8.94
N GLN A 70 16.72 -7.25 8.16
CA GLN A 70 15.71 -8.11 7.57
C GLN A 70 15.75 -8.01 6.05
N SER A 71 15.41 -9.11 5.36
CA SER A 71 15.17 -9.18 3.92
C SER A 71 13.75 -9.67 3.69
N ALA A 72 12.92 -8.87 3.04
CA ALA A 72 11.52 -9.17 2.79
C ALA A 72 11.23 -9.30 1.30
N PHE A 73 10.47 -10.33 0.92
CA PHE A 73 10.04 -10.60 -0.44
C PHE A 73 8.53 -10.81 -0.46
N GLN A 74 7.85 -10.06 -1.31
CA GLN A 74 6.41 -10.05 -1.43
C GLN A 74 5.98 -10.11 -2.89
N ASP A 75 4.94 -10.88 -3.20
CA ASP A 75 4.16 -10.72 -4.41
C ASP A 75 2.77 -10.17 -4.05
N ARG A 76 2.23 -9.32 -4.91
CA ARG A 76 0.85 -8.83 -4.88
C ARG A 76 0.19 -9.25 -6.17
N ILE A 77 -0.90 -10.00 -6.08
CA ILE A 77 -1.57 -10.60 -7.22
C ILE A 77 -2.98 -10.06 -7.28
N ILE A 78 -3.39 -9.62 -8.47
CA ILE A 78 -4.75 -9.19 -8.77
C ILE A 78 -5.22 -10.00 -9.97
N ASP A 79 -6.16 -10.90 -9.75
CA ASP A 79 -6.82 -11.64 -10.81
C ASP A 79 -8.13 -10.92 -11.13
N ALA A 80 -8.17 -10.28 -12.29
CA ALA A 80 -9.28 -9.46 -12.74
C ALA A 80 -10.08 -10.19 -13.82
N GLN A 81 -11.37 -10.38 -13.58
CA GLN A 81 -12.30 -10.96 -14.56
C GLN A 81 -13.15 -9.84 -15.17
N PHE A 82 -12.80 -9.43 -16.39
CA PHE A 82 -13.48 -8.40 -17.13
C PHE A 82 -13.46 -8.75 -18.62
N ALA A 83 -14.63 -8.94 -19.22
CA ALA A 83 -14.75 -9.49 -20.58
C ALA A 83 -13.91 -8.76 -21.64
N PRO A 84 -13.80 -7.40 -21.64
CA PRO A 84 -12.99 -6.68 -22.62
C PRO A 84 -11.49 -6.98 -22.55
N PHE A 85 -10.95 -7.49 -21.44
CA PHE A 85 -9.53 -7.83 -21.33
C PHE A 85 -9.08 -8.94 -22.30
N LYS A 86 -10.02 -9.72 -22.83
CA LYS A 86 -9.74 -10.70 -23.91
C LYS A 86 -9.19 -10.05 -25.17
N GLY A 87 -9.51 -8.78 -25.42
CA GLY A 87 -9.05 -8.01 -26.57
C GLY A 87 -7.60 -7.49 -26.47
N ASN A 88 -6.92 -7.65 -25.35
CA ASN A 88 -5.52 -7.20 -25.23
C ASN A 88 -4.60 -8.07 -26.10
N ALA A 89 -3.96 -7.46 -27.10
CA ALA A 89 -3.10 -8.17 -28.05
C ALA A 89 -1.79 -8.68 -27.44
N ASN A 90 -1.28 -8.00 -26.41
CA ASN A 90 0.00 -8.33 -25.76
C ASN A 90 -0.18 -9.31 -24.59
N TYR A 91 -1.26 -9.13 -23.83
CA TYR A 91 -1.53 -9.86 -22.59
C TYR A 91 -3.02 -10.19 -22.48
N PRO A 92 -3.56 -11.06 -23.35
CA PRO A 92 -4.98 -11.40 -23.32
C PRO A 92 -5.35 -12.10 -22.01
N ALA A 93 -6.61 -11.94 -21.59
CA ALA A 93 -7.17 -12.75 -20.53
C ALA A 93 -7.13 -14.24 -20.91
N ASP A 94 -7.05 -15.12 -19.92
CA ASP A 94 -7.05 -16.57 -20.10
C ASP A 94 -8.41 -17.10 -20.65
N ALA A 95 -8.52 -18.43 -20.81
CA ALA A 95 -9.74 -19.08 -21.29
C ALA A 95 -10.97 -18.78 -20.41
N ASN A 96 -10.76 -18.55 -19.10
CA ASN A 96 -11.80 -18.20 -18.14
C ASN A 96 -12.12 -16.69 -18.12
N GLY A 97 -11.42 -15.89 -18.92
CA GLY A 97 -11.55 -14.44 -18.96
C GLY A 97 -10.83 -13.71 -17.83
N ILE A 98 -9.86 -14.37 -17.18
CA ILE A 98 -9.08 -13.81 -16.08
C ILE A 98 -7.78 -13.21 -16.64
N ARG A 99 -7.54 -11.94 -16.32
CA ARG A 99 -6.30 -11.22 -16.56
C ARG A 99 -5.56 -11.07 -15.24
N ARG A 100 -4.37 -11.63 -15.13
CA ARG A 100 -3.52 -11.53 -13.93
C ARG A 100 -2.58 -10.35 -14.01
N PHE A 101 -2.61 -9.52 -12.97
CA PHE A 101 -1.67 -8.43 -12.74
C PHE A 101 -0.81 -8.78 -11.54
N LYS A 102 0.51 -8.87 -11.76
CA LYS A 102 1.45 -9.24 -10.71
C LYS A 102 2.37 -8.09 -10.37
N GLY A 103 2.33 -7.68 -9.10
CA GLY A 103 3.28 -6.76 -8.50
C GLY A 103 4.30 -7.50 -7.65
N SER A 104 5.57 -7.19 -7.83
CA SER A 104 6.65 -7.76 -7.04
C SER A 104 7.34 -6.72 -6.18
N ALA A 105 7.60 -7.09 -4.94
CA ALA A 105 8.27 -6.26 -3.94
C ALA A 105 9.46 -7.03 -3.34
N ALA A 106 10.64 -6.43 -3.39
CA ALA A 106 11.84 -6.95 -2.73
C ALA A 106 12.48 -5.83 -1.93
N ALA A 107 12.67 -6.04 -0.63
CA ALA A 107 13.40 -5.17 0.26
C ALA A 107 14.53 -5.99 0.91
N PRO A 108 15.70 -6.09 0.24
CA PRO A 108 16.78 -6.96 0.69
C PRO A 108 17.49 -6.46 1.95
N PHE A 109 17.29 -5.19 2.32
CA PHE A 109 17.92 -4.57 3.46
C PHE A 109 16.94 -3.66 4.20
N ILE A 110 16.46 -4.13 5.35
CA ILE A 110 15.58 -3.39 6.27
C ILE A 110 16.27 -3.35 7.63
N PRO A 111 16.98 -2.27 7.98
CA PRO A 111 17.71 -2.17 9.24
C PRO A 111 16.79 -1.75 10.38
N SER A 112 17.15 -2.17 11.60
CA SER A 112 16.65 -1.57 12.84
C SER A 112 17.69 -1.56 13.91
N LEU A 113 17.60 -0.57 14.82
CA LEU A 113 18.53 -0.32 15.90
C LEU A 113 17.75 -0.14 17.20
N GLN A 114 18.22 -0.78 18.26
CA GLN A 114 17.65 -0.60 19.59
C GLN A 114 18.77 -0.38 20.59
N ALA A 115 18.54 0.52 21.52
CA ALA A 115 19.46 0.81 22.61
C ALA A 115 18.71 1.01 23.92
N ALA A 116 19.29 0.59 25.02
CA ALA A 116 18.78 0.88 26.35
C ALA A 116 19.96 1.09 27.32
N TYR A 117 19.81 2.03 28.21
CA TYR A 117 20.72 2.23 29.34
C TYR A 117 19.95 2.13 30.65
N GLN A 118 20.21 1.08 31.40
CA GLN A 118 19.60 0.88 32.72
C GLN A 118 20.56 1.25 33.83
N ARG A 119 20.04 1.99 34.80
CA ARG A 119 20.73 2.29 36.05
C ARG A 119 19.73 2.30 37.21
N GLY A 120 19.82 1.27 38.06
CA GLY A 120 18.90 1.08 39.18
C GLY A 120 17.44 0.90 38.66
N ASP A 121 16.56 1.81 39.04
CA ASP A 121 15.13 1.72 38.73
C ASP A 121 14.74 2.39 37.43
N PHE A 122 15.66 3.02 36.74
CA PHE A 122 15.40 3.78 35.54
C PHE A 122 16.10 3.16 34.34
N THR A 123 15.36 3.10 33.20
CA THR A 123 15.92 2.67 31.91
C THR A 123 15.57 3.70 30.85
N LEU A 124 16.56 4.33 30.25
CA LEU A 124 16.40 5.14 29.05
C LEU A 124 16.50 4.23 27.85
N SER A 125 15.57 4.32 26.92
CA SER A 125 15.57 3.48 25.71
C SER A 125 15.34 4.28 24.44
N ALA A 126 15.88 3.74 23.33
CA ALA A 126 15.66 4.24 21.98
C ALA A 126 15.46 3.08 21.02
N ASN A 127 14.64 3.31 19.98
CA ASN A 127 14.42 2.39 18.87
C ASN A 127 14.33 3.17 17.57
N PHE A 128 15.08 2.74 16.55
CA PHE A 128 14.97 3.23 15.18
C PHE A 128 14.65 2.08 14.25
N ALA A 129 13.57 2.21 13.49
CA ALA A 129 13.15 1.21 12.51
C ALA A 129 12.23 1.81 11.43
N ILE A 130 11.90 1.00 10.42
CA ILE A 130 10.79 1.28 9.52
C ILE A 130 9.50 0.93 10.27
N SER A 131 8.83 1.95 10.83
CA SER A 131 7.63 1.81 11.66
C SER A 131 6.36 1.58 10.85
N GLY A 132 6.41 1.74 9.53
CA GLY A 132 5.25 1.55 8.69
C GLY A 132 5.54 1.70 7.20
N GLY A 133 4.49 1.56 6.41
CA GLY A 133 4.54 1.63 4.96
C GLY A 133 4.52 0.26 4.29
N GLY A 134 4.06 0.21 3.04
CA GLY A 134 3.92 -1.02 2.26
C GLY A 134 5.21 -1.49 1.58
N GLY A 135 6.37 -0.88 1.87
CA GLY A 135 7.60 -1.15 1.16
C GLY A 135 7.58 -0.59 -0.27
N LYS A 136 8.23 -1.27 -1.20
CA LYS A 136 8.16 -0.97 -2.64
C LYS A 136 7.44 -2.09 -3.37
N CYS A 137 6.69 -1.73 -4.42
CA CYS A 137 6.04 -2.70 -5.31
C CYS A 137 6.07 -2.19 -6.74
N THR A 138 6.33 -3.09 -7.69
CA THR A 138 6.38 -2.79 -9.12
C THR A 138 5.41 -3.70 -9.87
N PHE A 139 4.48 -3.11 -10.59
CA PHE A 139 3.60 -3.78 -11.55
C PHE A 139 4.07 -3.43 -12.97
N ASN A 140 4.79 -4.34 -13.61
CA ASN A 140 5.39 -4.12 -14.93
C ASN A 140 4.37 -4.09 -16.07
N GLN A 141 3.14 -4.50 -15.81
CA GLN A 141 2.04 -4.50 -16.77
C GLN A 141 0.89 -3.57 -16.30
N GLY A 142 1.20 -2.59 -15.42
CA GLY A 142 0.21 -1.69 -14.84
C GLY A 142 -0.79 -2.38 -13.93
N LEU A 143 -1.97 -1.81 -13.85
CA LEU A 143 -3.05 -2.23 -12.94
C LEU A 143 -4.36 -2.42 -13.72
N PRO A 144 -5.32 -3.19 -13.19
CA PRO A 144 -6.65 -3.32 -13.79
C PRO A 144 -7.32 -1.97 -14.07
N SER A 145 -7.24 -1.02 -13.14
CA SER A 145 -7.80 0.33 -13.30
C SER A 145 -7.16 1.12 -14.45
N PHE A 146 -5.90 0.85 -14.81
CA PHE A 146 -5.23 1.49 -15.95
C PHE A 146 -5.74 0.93 -17.28
N GLU A 147 -6.07 -0.35 -17.33
CA GLU A 147 -6.41 -1.06 -18.55
C GLU A 147 -7.92 -1.06 -18.85
N SER A 148 -8.78 -1.01 -17.82
CA SER A 148 -10.23 -1.22 -17.95
C SER A 148 -10.89 -0.28 -18.95
N ALA A 149 -10.60 1.03 -18.89
CA ALA A 149 -11.15 2.01 -19.82
C ALA A 149 -10.63 1.82 -21.26
N VAL A 150 -9.33 1.52 -21.40
CA VAL A 150 -8.71 1.26 -22.72
C VAL A 150 -9.30 0.02 -23.39
N SER A 151 -9.57 -1.02 -22.63
CA SER A 151 -10.15 -2.28 -23.13
C SER A 151 -11.54 -2.13 -23.71
N MET A 152 -12.25 -1.04 -23.41
CA MET A 152 -13.55 -0.72 -23.99
C MET A 152 -13.47 -0.09 -25.40
N ILE A 153 -12.30 0.40 -25.81
CA ILE A 153 -12.12 1.12 -27.09
C ILE A 153 -12.50 0.28 -28.31
N PRO A 154 -12.11 -1.02 -28.43
CA PRO A 154 -12.53 -1.83 -29.57
C PRO A 154 -14.05 -1.86 -29.77
N ALA A 155 -14.81 -2.07 -28.71
CA ALA A 155 -16.27 -2.11 -28.79
C ALA A 155 -16.87 -0.75 -29.19
N LEU A 156 -16.27 0.35 -28.75
CA LEU A 156 -16.69 1.70 -29.11
C LEU A 156 -16.42 2.00 -30.60
N LEU A 157 -15.25 1.65 -31.09
CA LEU A 157 -14.89 1.83 -32.51
C LEU A 157 -15.74 0.95 -33.42
N ALA A 158 -16.03 -0.27 -32.98
CA ALA A 158 -16.93 -1.16 -33.71
C ALA A 158 -18.36 -0.58 -33.84
N GLN A 159 -18.87 0.10 -32.82
CA GLN A 159 -20.16 0.81 -32.89
C GLN A 159 -20.14 1.99 -33.86
N GLN A 160 -18.96 2.51 -34.21
CA GLN A 160 -18.78 3.55 -35.24
C GLN A 160 -18.56 2.96 -36.65
N GLY A 161 -18.66 1.64 -36.83
CA GLY A 161 -18.50 0.94 -38.10
C GLY A 161 -17.06 0.57 -38.45
N LEU A 162 -16.11 0.67 -37.51
CA LEU A 162 -14.72 0.24 -37.70
C LEU A 162 -14.57 -1.23 -37.29
N ASP A 163 -13.91 -2.06 -38.15
CA ASP A 163 -13.52 -3.43 -37.72
C ASP A 163 -12.38 -3.33 -36.69
N CYS A 164 -12.76 -3.41 -35.43
CA CYS A 164 -11.85 -3.31 -34.31
C CYS A 164 -12.13 -4.40 -33.28
N LYS A 165 -11.15 -5.31 -33.06
CA LYS A 165 -11.31 -6.48 -32.17
C LYS A 165 -10.28 -6.52 -31.04
N ALA A 166 -9.16 -5.83 -31.22
CA ALA A 166 -8.04 -5.88 -30.28
C ALA A 166 -7.53 -4.49 -29.95
N TYR A 167 -6.90 -4.39 -28.81
CA TYR A 167 -6.17 -3.20 -28.35
C TYR A 167 -4.82 -3.61 -27.79
N SER A 168 -3.92 -2.65 -27.64
CA SER A 168 -2.68 -2.79 -26.89
C SER A 168 -2.35 -1.49 -26.16
N LEU A 169 -1.55 -1.60 -25.12
CA LEU A 169 -1.06 -0.47 -24.32
C LEU A 169 0.24 -0.86 -23.65
N ASN A 170 1.04 0.14 -23.31
CA ASN A 170 2.17 0.01 -22.39
C ASN A 170 1.79 0.67 -21.08
N SER A 171 1.76 -0.12 -20.01
CA SER A 171 1.43 0.38 -18.69
C SER A 171 2.42 -0.11 -17.64
N TYR A 172 2.66 0.74 -16.64
CA TYR A 172 3.62 0.50 -15.58
C TYR A 172 3.19 1.24 -14.32
N MET A 173 3.39 0.63 -13.17
CA MET A 173 3.18 1.26 -11.88
C MET A 173 4.28 0.85 -10.91
N TYR A 174 4.88 1.84 -10.26
CA TYR A 174 5.80 1.69 -9.16
C TYR A 174 5.32 2.52 -7.98
N GLY A 175 5.21 1.90 -6.81
CA GLY A 175 4.95 2.56 -5.55
C GLY A 175 6.00 2.19 -4.50
N ARG A 176 6.41 3.16 -3.71
CA ARG A 176 7.26 2.97 -2.53
C ARG A 176 6.69 3.79 -1.38
N GLN A 177 6.51 3.16 -0.24
CA GLN A 177 6.05 3.81 0.99
C GLN A 177 6.92 3.36 2.15
N TYR A 178 7.63 4.29 2.77
CA TYR A 178 8.40 4.07 3.98
C TYR A 178 8.04 5.10 5.05
N ILE A 179 7.85 4.63 6.26
CA ILE A 179 7.70 5.45 7.45
C ILE A 179 8.84 5.10 8.39
N TYR A 180 9.76 6.03 8.57
CA TYR A 180 10.88 5.89 9.48
C TYR A 180 10.47 6.34 10.86
N GLY A 181 10.64 5.50 11.88
CA GLY A 181 10.31 5.79 13.27
C GLY A 181 11.55 5.89 14.14
N LEU A 182 11.70 7.00 14.85
CA LEU A 182 12.68 7.16 15.92
C LEU A 182 11.92 7.33 17.24
N GLN A 183 11.98 6.31 18.10
CA GLN A 183 11.33 6.28 19.40
C GLN A 183 12.36 6.49 20.51
N ALA A 184 12.00 7.24 21.52
CA ALA A 184 12.76 7.35 22.76
C ALA A 184 11.82 7.49 23.96
N GLY A 185 12.26 7.03 25.14
CA GLY A 185 11.47 7.15 26.34
C GLY A 185 12.16 6.59 27.57
N LEU A 186 11.50 6.76 28.70
CA LEU A 186 11.98 6.41 30.03
C LEU A 186 11.08 5.34 30.65
N THR A 187 11.69 4.29 31.15
CA THR A 187 11.04 3.26 31.97
C THR A 187 11.42 3.50 33.44
N TRP A 188 10.44 3.34 34.33
CA TRP A 188 10.62 3.45 35.78
C TRP A 188 10.01 2.21 36.46
N LYS A 189 10.87 1.46 37.21
CA LYS A 189 10.47 0.39 38.13
C LYS A 189 9.88 0.99 39.40
N ALA A 190 8.58 1.33 39.33
CA ALA A 190 7.95 2.22 40.30
C ALA A 190 7.59 1.55 41.62
N ILE A 191 7.10 0.31 41.57
CA ILE A 191 6.63 -0.40 42.77
C ILE A 191 7.33 -1.76 42.82
N LYS A 192 8.11 -1.96 43.86
CA LYS A 192 8.80 -3.21 44.14
C LYS A 192 8.11 -3.88 45.32
N PHE A 193 7.58 -5.06 45.12
CA PHE A 193 6.97 -5.87 46.16
C PHE A 193 8.02 -6.81 46.77
N ASP A 194 8.89 -7.39 45.91
CA ASP A 194 10.06 -8.18 46.23
C ASP A 194 11.02 -8.22 45.02
N GLU A 195 12.07 -9.04 45.05
CA GLU A 195 13.06 -9.14 43.97
C GLU A 195 12.48 -9.67 42.65
N GLU A 196 11.42 -10.48 42.71
CA GLU A 196 10.78 -11.11 41.56
C GLU A 196 9.43 -10.47 41.20
N LYS A 197 8.95 -9.50 42.00
CA LYS A 197 7.63 -8.86 41.80
C LYS A 197 7.79 -7.36 41.77
N ALA A 198 7.50 -6.77 40.65
CA ALA A 198 7.45 -5.33 40.52
C ALA A 198 6.50 -4.89 39.38
N LEU A 199 6.08 -3.65 39.53
CA LEU A 199 5.32 -2.93 38.50
C LEU A 199 6.20 -1.79 37.97
N SER A 200 6.36 -1.73 36.67
CA SER A 200 7.09 -0.67 35.98
C SER A 200 6.19 0.05 34.97
N PHE A 201 6.53 1.32 34.71
CA PHE A 201 5.84 2.17 33.75
C PHE A 201 6.82 2.73 32.75
N TYR A 202 6.30 3.01 31.55
CA TYR A 202 7.04 3.66 30.47
C TYR A 202 6.28 4.87 29.98
N ALA A 203 7.02 5.95 29.69
CA ALA A 203 6.53 7.10 28.94
C ALA A 203 7.57 7.49 27.90
N GLY A 204 7.11 7.69 26.68
CA GLY A 204 7.99 8.05 25.56
C GLY A 204 7.20 8.54 24.37
N ALA A 205 7.93 8.78 23.28
CA ALA A 205 7.33 9.19 22.02
C ALA A 205 8.13 8.64 20.84
N ARG A 206 7.46 8.52 19.70
CA ARG A 206 8.09 8.17 18.42
C ARG A 206 7.82 9.27 17.40
N MET A 207 8.91 9.84 16.84
CA MET A 207 8.84 10.68 15.66
C MET A 207 8.77 9.78 14.43
N ASN A 208 7.79 10.00 13.58
CA ASN A 208 7.61 9.30 12.32
C ASN A 208 7.83 10.26 11.16
N TYR A 209 8.62 9.82 10.17
CA TYR A 209 8.86 10.55 8.92
C TYR A 209 8.47 9.68 7.73
N VAL A 210 7.59 10.20 6.88
CA VAL A 210 7.10 9.54 5.67
C VAL A 210 7.94 9.93 4.46
N SER A 211 8.31 8.93 3.66
CA SER A 211 8.93 9.10 2.35
C SER A 211 8.27 8.16 1.35
N ASN A 212 7.36 8.69 0.57
CA ASN A 212 6.67 7.96 -0.49
C ASN A 212 7.17 8.39 -1.86
N LYS A 213 7.06 7.48 -2.84
CA LYS A 213 7.30 7.77 -4.25
C LYS A 213 6.33 6.95 -5.10
N TYR A 214 5.70 7.61 -6.05
CA TYR A 214 4.84 6.99 -7.06
C TYR A 214 5.29 7.40 -8.45
N THR A 215 5.49 6.41 -9.30
CA THR A 215 5.74 6.62 -10.73
C THR A 215 4.91 5.63 -11.51
N GLY A 216 4.34 6.08 -12.59
CA GLY A 216 3.55 5.23 -13.46
C GLY A 216 3.31 5.89 -14.81
N TYR A 217 2.95 5.07 -15.77
CA TYR A 217 2.55 5.56 -17.07
C TYR A 217 1.55 4.63 -17.73
N LEU A 218 0.80 5.21 -18.66
CA LEU A 218 -0.06 4.54 -19.63
C LEU A 218 0.24 5.19 -20.97
N ARG A 219 0.81 4.44 -21.90
CA ARG A 219 1.38 4.97 -23.15
C ARG A 219 1.07 4.06 -24.33
N ASN A 220 1.23 4.61 -25.54
CA ASN A 220 1.12 3.88 -26.81
C ASN A 220 -0.21 3.11 -26.93
N ILE A 221 -1.32 3.75 -26.52
CA ILE A 221 -2.66 3.15 -26.63
C ILE A 221 -2.96 2.94 -28.10
N SER A 222 -3.13 1.68 -28.49
CA SER A 222 -3.36 1.29 -29.88
C SER A 222 -4.58 0.38 -29.99
N ALA A 223 -5.23 0.40 -31.12
CA ALA A 223 -6.32 -0.52 -31.44
C ALA A 223 -6.16 -1.09 -32.85
N GLN A 224 -6.70 -2.28 -33.05
CA GLN A 224 -6.71 -2.91 -34.37
C GLN A 224 -7.82 -2.26 -35.23
N ILE A 225 -7.44 -1.49 -36.24
CA ILE A 225 -8.35 -0.85 -37.19
C ILE A 225 -8.10 -1.45 -38.56
N ASN A 226 -9.11 -2.07 -39.13
CA ASN A 226 -9.04 -2.73 -40.45
C ASN A 226 -7.85 -3.71 -40.58
N GLY A 227 -7.62 -4.50 -39.52
CA GLY A 227 -6.56 -5.51 -39.46
C GLY A 227 -5.20 -5.02 -38.99
N ASN A 228 -4.95 -3.72 -38.90
CA ASN A 228 -3.67 -3.13 -38.50
C ASN A 228 -3.74 -2.53 -37.08
N MET A 229 -2.69 -2.72 -36.26
CA MET A 229 -2.56 -2.01 -34.99
C MET A 229 -2.16 -0.56 -35.26
N VAL A 230 -3.01 0.36 -34.83
CA VAL A 230 -2.86 1.81 -35.06
C VAL A 230 -2.81 2.51 -33.72
N GLU A 231 -1.81 3.36 -33.51
CA GLU A 231 -1.72 4.22 -32.33
C GLU A 231 -2.82 5.27 -32.36
N LEU A 232 -3.64 5.32 -31.32
CA LEU A 232 -4.91 6.04 -31.35
C LEU A 232 -4.78 7.56 -31.20
N ASN A 233 -3.84 8.05 -30.41
CA ASN A 233 -3.67 9.48 -30.23
C ASN A 233 -3.27 10.19 -31.54
N PRO A 234 -2.24 9.77 -32.29
CA PRO A 234 -1.93 10.31 -33.61
C PRO A 234 -3.07 10.13 -34.63
N PHE A 235 -3.70 8.97 -34.61
CA PHE A 235 -4.83 8.67 -35.53
C PHE A 235 -6.00 9.66 -35.32
N PHE A 236 -6.43 9.88 -34.09
CA PHE A 236 -7.52 10.80 -33.80
C PHE A 236 -7.12 12.26 -34.01
N SER A 237 -5.88 12.62 -33.69
CA SER A 237 -5.35 13.97 -33.90
C SER A 237 -5.32 14.32 -35.39
N TYR A 238 -4.88 13.40 -36.25
CA TYR A 238 -4.90 13.58 -37.71
C TYR A 238 -6.34 13.76 -38.24
N ASN A 239 -7.27 12.87 -37.84
CA ASN A 239 -8.66 12.95 -38.26
C ASN A 239 -9.36 14.23 -37.75
N ALA A 240 -8.99 14.73 -36.57
CA ALA A 240 -9.47 16.03 -36.08
C ALA A 240 -9.02 17.19 -36.96
N GLN A 241 -7.74 17.19 -37.38
CA GLN A 241 -7.20 18.22 -38.28
C GLN A 241 -7.88 18.19 -39.66
N GLU A 242 -8.05 16.99 -40.24
CA GLU A 242 -8.77 16.83 -41.52
C GLU A 242 -10.22 17.31 -41.42
N ALA A 243 -10.93 16.95 -40.36
CA ALA A 243 -12.29 17.42 -40.16
C ALA A 243 -12.38 18.95 -39.98
N LYS A 244 -11.41 19.59 -39.31
CA LYS A 244 -11.33 21.04 -39.22
C LYS A 244 -11.06 21.69 -40.56
N ARG A 245 -10.15 21.10 -41.40
CA ARG A 245 -9.88 21.56 -42.74
C ARG A 245 -11.17 21.52 -43.60
N MET A 246 -11.90 20.39 -43.56
CA MET A 246 -13.18 20.24 -44.27
C MET A 246 -14.23 21.27 -43.80
N ALA A 247 -14.32 21.52 -42.49
CA ALA A 247 -15.23 22.53 -41.96
C ALA A 247 -14.90 23.92 -42.51
N SER A 248 -13.62 24.30 -42.57
CA SER A 248 -13.15 25.60 -43.09
C SER A 248 -13.39 25.70 -44.60
N GLU A 249 -13.19 24.65 -45.37
CA GLU A 249 -13.47 24.61 -46.81
C GLU A 249 -14.96 24.77 -47.12
N CYS A 250 -15.80 24.08 -46.34
CA CYS A 250 -17.25 24.22 -46.44
C CYS A 250 -17.73 25.62 -46.09
N GLU A 251 -17.15 26.25 -45.06
CA GLU A 251 -17.48 27.64 -44.69
C GLU A 251 -17.10 28.63 -45.75
N LEU A 252 -15.93 28.46 -46.38
CA LEU A 252 -15.49 29.30 -47.51
C LEU A 252 -16.44 29.12 -48.74
N ALA A 253 -16.82 27.85 -49.03
CA ALA A 253 -17.78 27.58 -50.09
C ALA A 253 -19.19 28.19 -49.81
N ALA A 254 -19.59 28.20 -48.54
CA ALA A 254 -20.85 28.89 -48.13
C ALA A 254 -20.80 30.39 -48.42
N GLN A 255 -19.69 31.05 -48.06
CA GLN A 255 -19.47 32.47 -48.32
C GLN A 255 -19.48 32.76 -49.84
N GLN A 256 -18.85 31.94 -50.65
CA GLN A 256 -18.83 32.08 -52.11
C GLN A 256 -20.25 31.90 -52.72
N ALA A 257 -21.00 30.91 -52.25
CA ALA A 257 -22.39 30.70 -52.68
C ALA A 257 -23.33 31.87 -52.31
N GLU A 258 -23.11 32.47 -51.15
CA GLU A 258 -23.84 33.66 -50.68
C GLU A 258 -23.55 34.88 -51.55
N LEU A 259 -22.27 35.11 -51.87
CA LEU A 259 -21.86 36.18 -52.79
C LEU A 259 -22.40 35.97 -54.21
N ALA A 260 -22.61 34.72 -54.62
CA ALA A 260 -23.25 34.40 -55.88
C ALA A 260 -24.79 34.45 -55.84
N GLY A 261 -25.40 34.87 -54.75
CA GLY A 261 -26.85 34.96 -54.59
C GLY A 261 -27.59 33.65 -54.37
N ASN A 262 -26.87 32.53 -54.10
CA ASN A 262 -27.47 31.20 -53.93
C ASN A 262 -27.55 30.85 -52.41
N ALA A 263 -28.56 31.41 -51.75
CA ALA A 263 -28.77 31.24 -50.31
C ALA A 263 -29.03 29.77 -49.91
N ALA A 264 -29.72 28.99 -50.73
CA ALA A 264 -29.96 27.54 -50.45
C ALA A 264 -28.67 26.72 -50.42
N LEU A 265 -27.77 26.97 -51.38
CA LEU A 265 -26.47 26.28 -51.44
C LEU A 265 -25.55 26.73 -50.30
N ALA A 266 -25.60 28.03 -49.95
CA ALA A 266 -24.85 28.55 -48.81
C ALA A 266 -25.25 27.84 -47.49
N GLU A 267 -26.55 27.62 -47.27
CA GLU A 267 -27.07 26.93 -46.09
C GLU A 267 -26.67 25.44 -46.06
N GLN A 268 -26.66 24.80 -47.22
CA GLN A 268 -26.15 23.40 -47.33
C GLN A 268 -24.68 23.33 -46.90
N TYR A 269 -23.83 24.26 -47.38
CA TYR A 269 -22.41 24.26 -47.00
C TYR A 269 -22.22 24.63 -45.53
N ARG A 270 -23.01 25.55 -44.95
CA ARG A 270 -22.97 25.86 -43.50
C ARG A 270 -23.34 24.62 -42.67
N THR A 271 -24.38 23.90 -43.09
CA THR A 271 -24.76 22.64 -42.44
C THR A 271 -23.61 21.61 -42.49
N ALA A 272 -22.96 21.45 -43.65
CA ALA A 272 -21.81 20.56 -43.79
C ALA A 272 -20.61 21.00 -42.95
N ALA A 273 -20.32 22.32 -42.88
CA ALA A 273 -19.31 22.90 -42.05
C ALA A 273 -19.56 22.60 -40.54
N GLY A 274 -20.81 22.81 -40.08
CA GLY A 274 -21.20 22.47 -38.72
C GLY A 274 -21.05 20.98 -38.37
N GLN A 275 -21.40 20.11 -39.30
CA GLN A 275 -21.20 18.66 -39.13
C GLN A 275 -19.70 18.28 -39.06
N ALA A 276 -18.85 18.86 -39.91
CA ALA A 276 -17.43 18.63 -39.94
C ALA A 276 -16.77 19.16 -38.65
N ALA A 277 -17.17 20.35 -38.18
CA ALA A 277 -16.71 20.92 -36.90
C ALA A 277 -17.09 20.03 -35.71
N ALA A 278 -18.31 19.50 -35.67
CA ALA A 278 -18.74 18.56 -34.62
C ALA A 278 -17.94 17.24 -34.64
N LYS A 279 -17.58 16.73 -35.83
CA LYS A 279 -16.69 15.57 -35.96
C LYS A 279 -15.28 15.88 -35.47
N ALA A 280 -14.73 17.06 -35.79
CA ALA A 280 -13.43 17.50 -35.33
C ALA A 280 -13.35 17.53 -33.80
N ALA A 281 -14.34 18.15 -33.15
CA ALA A 281 -14.42 18.18 -31.68
C ALA A 281 -14.52 16.78 -31.07
N GLY A 282 -15.23 15.85 -31.71
CA GLY A 282 -15.30 14.44 -31.31
C GLY A 282 -13.92 13.77 -31.38
N PHE A 283 -13.19 13.93 -32.48
CA PHE A 283 -11.85 13.35 -32.63
C PHE A 283 -10.83 13.97 -31.66
N GLU A 284 -10.88 15.27 -31.39
CA GLU A 284 -10.03 15.91 -30.38
C GLU A 284 -10.25 15.31 -29.00
N THR A 285 -11.49 15.03 -28.67
CA THR A 285 -11.82 14.40 -27.39
C THR A 285 -11.28 12.97 -27.30
N TYR A 286 -11.36 12.18 -28.38
CA TYR A 286 -10.74 10.87 -28.42
C TYR A 286 -9.21 10.94 -28.40
N ALA A 287 -8.60 11.89 -29.10
CA ALA A 287 -7.16 12.14 -29.04
C ALA A 287 -6.70 12.43 -27.61
N SER A 288 -7.39 13.32 -26.91
CA SER A 288 -7.09 13.64 -25.51
C SER A 288 -7.26 12.43 -24.59
N ALA A 289 -8.30 11.63 -24.78
CA ALA A 289 -8.56 10.43 -23.97
C ALA A 289 -7.51 9.32 -24.16
N THR A 290 -6.93 9.24 -25.36
CA THR A 290 -5.91 8.24 -25.73
C THR A 290 -4.48 8.77 -25.68
N ALA A 291 -4.29 10.00 -25.21
CA ALA A 291 -2.97 10.58 -25.00
C ALA A 291 -2.21 9.85 -23.87
N ASP A 292 -0.90 9.85 -24.00
CA ASP A 292 -0.02 9.31 -22.96
C ASP A 292 -0.25 9.98 -21.61
N LYS A 293 -0.29 9.18 -20.57
CA LYS A 293 -0.45 9.62 -19.18
C LYS A 293 0.75 9.20 -18.37
N GLU A 294 1.23 10.10 -17.55
CA GLU A 294 2.41 9.87 -16.72
C GLU A 294 2.24 10.53 -15.35
N LEU A 295 2.74 9.83 -14.33
CA LEU A 295 2.85 10.33 -12.96
C LEU A 295 4.29 10.18 -12.47
N TYR A 296 4.83 11.26 -11.90
CA TYR A 296 6.00 11.23 -11.04
C TYR A 296 5.73 12.12 -9.83
N CYS A 297 5.43 11.50 -8.69
CA CYS A 297 5.11 12.17 -7.44
C CYS A 297 5.92 11.58 -6.29
N THR A 298 6.50 12.43 -5.46
CA THR A 298 7.03 12.09 -4.15
C THR A 298 6.17 12.74 -3.08
N GLN A 299 6.10 12.11 -1.90
CA GLN A 299 5.35 12.64 -0.78
C GLN A 299 6.18 12.56 0.48
N SER A 300 6.09 13.57 1.32
CA SER A 300 6.73 13.60 2.62
C SER A 300 5.82 14.19 3.69
N GLY A 301 6.06 13.82 4.92
CA GLY A 301 5.34 14.33 6.08
C GLY A 301 5.97 13.79 7.36
N TRP A 302 5.57 14.33 8.49
CA TRP A 302 6.03 13.84 9.80
C TRP A 302 4.92 13.95 10.82
N GLY A 303 5.05 13.16 11.89
CA GLY A 303 4.13 13.17 13.01
C GLY A 303 4.73 12.54 14.25
N LEU A 304 4.19 12.89 15.41
CA LEU A 304 4.63 12.40 16.70
C LEU A 304 3.58 11.45 17.30
N THR A 305 4.04 10.28 17.77
CA THR A 305 3.24 9.28 18.47
C THR A 305 3.63 9.28 19.94
N PRO A 306 2.82 9.77 20.87
CA PRO A 306 3.01 9.51 22.29
C PRO A 306 2.81 8.03 22.60
N ILE A 307 3.57 7.50 23.56
CA ILE A 307 3.56 6.07 23.93
C ILE A 307 3.60 5.94 25.44
N LEU A 308 2.67 5.16 25.99
CA LEU A 308 2.63 4.76 27.38
C LEU A 308 2.73 3.24 27.49
N GLY A 309 3.34 2.75 28.56
CA GLY A 309 3.44 1.32 28.81
C GLY A 309 3.40 1.01 30.30
N ALA A 310 2.95 -0.21 30.62
CA ALA A 310 3.07 -0.77 31.96
C ALA A 310 3.45 -2.25 31.85
N ASP A 311 4.25 -2.73 32.80
CA ASP A 311 4.68 -4.12 32.86
C ASP A 311 4.64 -4.61 34.32
N PHE A 312 4.05 -5.76 34.50
CA PHE A 312 3.93 -6.42 35.79
C PHE A 312 4.58 -7.80 35.75
N ARG A 313 5.68 -7.92 36.46
CA ARG A 313 6.34 -9.22 36.67
C ARG A 313 5.95 -9.80 38.04
N TRP A 314 5.62 -11.10 38.02
CA TRP A 314 5.34 -11.88 39.21
C TRP A 314 5.98 -13.27 39.08
N GLY A 315 7.22 -13.40 39.58
CA GLY A 315 8.00 -14.64 39.47
C GLY A 315 8.10 -15.12 38.00
N LYS A 316 7.45 -16.24 37.69
CA LYS A 316 7.46 -16.86 36.36
C LYS A 316 6.51 -16.18 35.35
N LEU A 317 5.58 -15.33 35.79
CA LEU A 317 4.63 -14.64 34.95
C LEU A 317 5.10 -13.19 34.72
N ASN A 318 5.05 -12.76 33.47
CA ASN A 318 5.16 -11.35 33.09
C ASN A 318 3.98 -10.94 32.22
N VAL A 319 3.39 -9.77 32.50
CA VAL A 319 2.30 -9.18 31.72
C VAL A 319 2.70 -7.77 31.32
N GLY A 320 2.74 -7.51 30.03
CA GLY A 320 3.07 -6.20 29.47
C GLY A 320 1.90 -5.58 28.73
N THR A 321 1.75 -4.28 28.82
CA THR A 321 0.78 -3.51 28.04
C THR A 321 1.42 -2.23 27.52
N ARG A 322 1.00 -1.83 26.31
CA ARG A 322 1.47 -0.61 25.64
C ARG A 322 0.32 0.04 24.90
N LEU A 323 0.23 1.36 25.02
CA LEU A 323 -0.68 2.20 24.26
C LEU A 323 0.13 3.21 23.45
N GLU A 324 0.04 3.13 22.15
CA GLU A 324 0.48 4.15 21.21
C GLU A 324 -0.75 4.98 20.80
N PHE A 325 -0.65 6.29 20.91
CA PHE A 325 -1.74 7.17 20.46
C PHE A 325 -1.71 7.35 18.95
N ASN A 326 -2.80 7.80 18.35
CA ASN A 326 -2.82 8.14 16.93
C ASN A 326 -1.75 9.19 16.62
N THR A 327 -1.04 8.96 15.52
CA THR A 327 -0.13 9.96 14.96
C THR A 327 -0.88 10.78 13.95
N HIS A 328 -1.22 12.02 14.28
CA HIS A 328 -1.75 12.94 13.28
C HIS A 328 -0.64 13.40 12.36
N MET A 329 -0.84 13.18 11.07
CA MET A 329 0.18 13.44 10.08
C MET A 329 -0.46 13.76 8.73
N ASN A 330 0.04 14.81 8.10
CA ASN A 330 -0.28 15.11 6.70
C ASN A 330 0.92 14.81 5.82
N ILE A 331 0.67 14.36 4.61
CA ILE A 331 1.68 14.19 3.58
C ILE A 331 1.42 15.16 2.43
N GLU A 332 2.49 15.81 1.99
CA GLU A 332 2.47 16.80 0.92
C GLU A 332 3.12 16.22 -0.34
N ASN A 333 2.49 16.50 -1.48
CA ASN A 333 2.99 16.10 -2.79
C ASN A 333 4.06 17.06 -3.31
N ASP A 334 5.21 16.50 -3.68
CA ASP A 334 6.17 17.11 -4.60
C ASP A 334 6.07 16.37 -5.94
N THR A 335 5.21 16.90 -6.80
CA THR A 335 4.87 16.30 -8.10
C THR A 335 5.60 17.01 -9.22
N ARG A 336 6.41 16.26 -9.96
CA ARG A 336 7.15 16.75 -11.13
C ARG A 336 6.36 16.57 -12.42
N ILE A 337 5.62 15.47 -12.54
CA ILE A 337 4.81 15.12 -13.71
C ILE A 337 3.47 14.59 -13.22
N ASN A 338 2.37 15.18 -13.69
CA ASN A 338 1.02 14.66 -13.55
C ASN A 338 0.20 14.98 -14.78
N THR A 339 0.17 14.07 -15.74
CA THR A 339 -0.71 14.13 -16.92
C THR A 339 -1.88 13.15 -16.81
N THR A 340 -2.07 12.54 -15.62
CA THR A 340 -3.12 11.53 -15.39
C THR A 340 -4.52 12.14 -15.30
N GLY A 341 -4.62 13.42 -14.95
CA GLY A 341 -5.88 14.10 -14.64
C GLY A 341 -6.37 13.84 -13.20
N ILE A 342 -5.62 13.09 -12.37
CA ILE A 342 -5.97 12.81 -10.97
C ILE A 342 -5.43 13.95 -10.10
N LYS A 343 -6.33 14.81 -9.64
CA LYS A 343 -5.99 16.03 -8.87
C LYS A 343 -5.32 15.72 -7.52
N ASP A 344 -5.61 14.57 -6.92
CA ASP A 344 -5.01 14.15 -5.64
C ASP A 344 -3.48 14.01 -5.72
N PHE A 345 -2.91 13.97 -6.94
CA PHE A 345 -1.46 13.97 -7.20
C PHE A 345 -0.90 15.30 -7.67
N ASP A 346 -1.69 16.36 -7.70
CA ASP A 346 -1.16 17.67 -8.07
C ASP A 346 -0.12 18.14 -7.06
N HIS A 347 0.84 18.95 -7.53
CA HIS A 347 1.90 19.49 -6.69
C HIS A 347 1.31 20.35 -5.56
N GLY A 348 1.84 20.21 -4.33
CA GLY A 348 1.41 20.93 -3.14
C GLY A 348 0.11 20.41 -2.51
N VAL A 349 -0.54 19.40 -3.10
CA VAL A 349 -1.71 18.78 -2.45
C VAL A 349 -1.26 18.09 -1.17
N ASN A 350 -1.96 18.42 -0.08
CA ASN A 350 -1.64 17.95 1.27
C ASN A 350 -2.83 17.15 1.80
N THR A 351 -2.58 15.88 2.16
CA THR A 351 -3.64 14.95 2.56
C THR A 351 -3.36 14.30 3.91
N PRO A 352 -4.40 14.02 4.73
CA PRO A 352 -4.26 13.23 5.94
C PRO A 352 -3.72 11.83 5.63
N SER A 353 -2.73 11.41 6.43
CA SER A 353 -2.10 10.09 6.36
C SER A 353 -1.67 9.64 7.75
N ASP A 354 -2.64 9.58 8.66
CA ASP A 354 -2.41 9.26 10.06
C ASP A 354 -1.94 7.82 10.24
N LEU A 355 -1.11 7.58 11.26
CA LEU A 355 -0.89 6.23 11.78
C LEU A 355 -1.90 5.96 12.91
N PRO A 356 -2.56 4.78 12.92
CA PRO A 356 -3.49 4.44 13.96
C PRO A 356 -2.79 4.30 15.32
N GLY A 357 -3.49 4.62 16.37
CA GLY A 357 -3.11 4.18 17.69
C GLY A 357 -3.11 2.65 17.79
N ILE A 358 -2.32 2.12 18.70
CA ILE A 358 -2.20 0.67 18.91
C ILE A 358 -2.30 0.40 20.41
N PHE A 359 -3.26 -0.41 20.81
CA PHE A 359 -3.27 -1.05 22.11
C PHE A 359 -2.64 -2.44 21.99
N SER A 360 -1.64 -2.72 22.83
CA SER A 360 -0.94 -4.00 22.87
C SER A 360 -1.00 -4.57 24.29
N LEU A 361 -1.33 -5.86 24.38
CA LEU A 361 -1.33 -6.63 25.61
C LEU A 361 -0.58 -7.93 25.38
N GLY A 362 0.19 -8.39 26.34
CA GLY A 362 0.86 -9.66 26.26
C GLY A 362 1.13 -10.29 27.59
N ALA A 363 1.32 -11.59 27.58
CA ALA A 363 1.76 -12.37 28.71
C ALA A 363 2.83 -13.37 28.28
N GLN A 364 3.82 -13.58 29.13
CA GLN A 364 4.77 -14.69 29.04
C GLN A 364 4.81 -15.45 30.35
N TYR A 365 4.98 -16.76 30.27
CA TYR A 365 5.04 -17.63 31.42
C TYR A 365 6.14 -18.67 31.27
N ASP A 366 7.07 -18.71 32.23
CA ASP A 366 8.13 -19.70 32.32
C ASP A 366 7.55 -20.99 32.95
N VAL A 367 7.08 -21.91 32.11
CA VAL A 367 6.48 -23.19 32.55
C VAL A 367 7.52 -23.98 33.34
N CYS A 368 8.71 -24.10 32.77
CA CYS A 368 9.88 -24.70 33.41
C CYS A 368 11.17 -24.05 32.86
N SER A 369 12.33 -24.50 33.32
CA SER A 369 13.64 -24.00 32.84
C SER A 369 13.86 -24.17 31.33
N HIS A 370 13.12 -25.08 30.67
CA HIS A 370 13.29 -25.42 29.24
C HIS A 370 12.10 -25.00 28.38
N LEU A 371 11.08 -24.35 28.94
CA LEU A 371 9.89 -23.96 28.18
C LEU A 371 9.29 -22.66 28.67
N ARG A 372 9.23 -21.67 27.79
CA ARG A 372 8.45 -20.44 27.93
C ARG A 372 7.33 -20.40 26.91
N VAL A 373 6.12 -20.06 27.34
CA VAL A 373 4.97 -19.85 26.47
C VAL A 373 4.57 -18.36 26.52
N MET A 374 4.10 -17.87 25.38
CA MET A 374 3.80 -16.46 25.21
C MET A 374 2.53 -16.26 24.41
N ALA A 375 1.74 -15.26 24.78
CA ALA A 375 0.57 -14.83 24.04
C ALA A 375 0.53 -13.31 23.98
N GLY A 376 -0.05 -12.75 22.93
CA GLY A 376 -0.19 -11.34 22.74
C GLY A 376 -1.41 -10.97 21.92
N TYR A 377 -1.80 -9.71 22.03
CA TYR A 377 -2.90 -9.13 21.29
C TYR A 377 -2.57 -7.70 20.91
N HIS A 378 -2.88 -7.34 19.64
CA HIS A 378 -2.86 -5.97 19.16
C HIS A 378 -4.25 -5.55 18.70
N TYR A 379 -4.66 -4.35 19.09
CA TYR A 379 -5.85 -3.68 18.58
C TYR A 379 -5.43 -2.35 17.97
N TYR A 380 -5.67 -2.19 16.68
CA TYR A 380 -5.35 -0.97 15.94
C TYR A 380 -6.59 -0.10 15.83
N PHE A 381 -6.47 1.19 16.11
CA PHE A 381 -7.57 2.14 16.00
C PHE A 381 -7.68 2.72 14.59
N ASP A 382 -7.70 1.84 13.55
CA ASP A 382 -7.66 2.23 12.14
C ASP A 382 -8.78 3.18 11.74
N LYS A 383 -10.00 2.99 12.26
CA LYS A 383 -11.16 3.85 11.96
C LYS A 383 -11.01 5.28 12.47
N ASN A 384 -10.04 5.51 13.36
CA ASN A 384 -9.72 6.81 13.94
C ASN A 384 -8.53 7.49 13.25
N ALA A 385 -7.78 6.77 12.41
CA ALA A 385 -6.63 7.30 11.69
C ALA A 385 -7.10 7.99 10.40
N GLY A 386 -6.94 9.29 10.30
CA GLY A 386 -7.36 10.09 9.16
C GLY A 386 -6.66 9.64 7.87
N MET A 387 -7.43 9.38 6.83
CA MET A 387 -6.96 9.05 5.49
C MET A 387 -7.57 10.02 4.47
N ALA A 388 -6.93 10.15 3.32
CA ALA A 388 -7.49 10.89 2.19
C ALA A 388 -8.96 10.45 1.93
N ASN A 389 -9.83 11.42 1.71
CA ASN A 389 -11.26 11.23 1.46
C ASN A 389 -12.02 10.47 2.58
N ASN A 390 -11.49 10.47 3.80
CA ASN A 390 -12.05 9.75 4.96
C ASN A 390 -12.27 8.25 4.73
N LYS A 391 -11.43 7.61 3.93
CA LYS A 391 -11.57 6.21 3.53
C LYS A 391 -11.57 5.23 4.73
N GLN A 392 -10.88 5.55 5.83
CA GLN A 392 -10.89 4.76 7.05
C GLN A 392 -12.30 4.53 7.63
N LYS A 393 -13.25 5.43 7.34
CA LYS A 393 -14.65 5.28 7.81
C LYS A 393 -15.39 4.14 7.12
N THR A 394 -14.92 3.67 5.97
CA THR A 394 -15.51 2.53 5.24
C THR A 394 -15.13 1.18 5.83
N LEU A 395 -14.12 1.11 6.70
CA LEU A 395 -13.75 -0.14 7.38
C LEU A 395 -14.93 -0.69 8.21
N LYS A 396 -15.15 -2.00 8.18
CA LYS A 396 -16.16 -2.69 8.98
C LYS A 396 -15.85 -2.60 10.47
N HIS A 397 -14.59 -2.88 10.83
CA HIS A 397 -14.07 -2.82 12.18
C HIS A 397 -12.58 -2.45 12.17
N ASN A 398 -12.03 -2.18 13.33
CA ASN A 398 -10.61 -1.98 13.55
C ASN A 398 -9.83 -3.29 13.40
N THR A 399 -8.55 -3.22 13.03
CA THR A 399 -7.70 -4.41 12.90
C THR A 399 -7.44 -5.06 14.26
N ASN A 400 -7.48 -6.38 14.27
CA ASN A 400 -7.19 -7.23 15.40
C ASN A 400 -6.09 -8.21 15.05
N GLU A 401 -5.13 -8.39 15.96
CA GLU A 401 -4.07 -9.38 15.83
C GLU A 401 -3.93 -10.21 17.10
N TRP A 402 -3.87 -11.52 16.94
CA TRP A 402 -3.51 -12.48 18.00
C TRP A 402 -2.14 -13.06 17.71
N LEU A 403 -1.31 -13.13 18.75
CA LEU A 403 0.08 -13.52 18.67
C LEU A 403 0.33 -14.66 19.66
N PHE A 404 1.03 -15.67 19.22
CA PHE A 404 1.40 -16.84 20.01
C PHE A 404 2.87 -17.14 19.83
N GLY A 405 3.50 -17.70 20.87
CA GLY A 405 4.91 -18.05 20.78
C GLY A 405 5.35 -19.00 21.85
N VAL A 406 6.38 -19.76 21.50
CA VAL A 406 7.09 -20.65 22.41
C VAL A 406 8.60 -20.43 22.27
N GLU A 407 9.32 -20.55 23.39
CA GLU A 407 10.78 -20.52 23.45
C GLU A 407 11.27 -21.72 24.25
N VAL A 408 12.28 -22.40 23.71
CA VAL A 408 12.89 -23.60 24.28
C VAL A 408 14.38 -23.36 24.41
N PRO A 409 14.91 -23.06 25.61
CA PRO A 409 16.34 -23.14 25.88
C PRO A 409 16.81 -24.61 25.70
N VAL A 410 17.60 -24.87 24.67
CA VAL A 410 18.16 -26.19 24.36
C VAL A 410 19.40 -26.44 25.20
N CYS A 411 20.22 -25.43 25.37
CA CYS A 411 21.39 -25.39 26.24
C CYS A 411 21.71 -23.93 26.59
N ASP A 412 22.72 -23.68 27.43
CA ASP A 412 23.12 -22.35 27.89
C ASP A 412 23.44 -21.36 26.75
N ARG A 413 23.76 -21.87 25.56
CA ARG A 413 24.15 -21.07 24.39
C ARG A 413 23.09 -21.01 23.31
N LEU A 414 22.06 -21.86 23.34
CA LEU A 414 21.08 -21.96 22.26
C LEU A 414 19.66 -21.98 22.78
N LEU A 415 18.89 -20.98 22.35
CA LEU A 415 17.45 -20.93 22.50
C LEU A 415 16.82 -21.02 21.11
N VAL A 416 15.88 -21.92 20.92
CA VAL A 416 15.06 -22.00 19.72
C VAL A 416 13.65 -21.50 20.02
N SER A 417 12.99 -20.97 19.01
CA SER A 417 11.64 -20.45 19.17
C SER A 417 10.82 -20.61 17.91
N ALA A 418 9.50 -20.66 18.12
CA ALA A 418 8.49 -20.59 17.07
C ALA A 418 7.34 -19.74 17.52
N GLY A 419 6.65 -19.10 16.57
CA GLY A 419 5.48 -18.28 16.85
C GLY A 419 4.51 -18.22 15.70
N GLY A 420 3.31 -17.76 16.00
CA GLY A 420 2.24 -17.54 15.05
C GLY A 420 1.54 -16.21 15.29
N GLN A 421 1.00 -15.64 14.22
CA GLN A 421 0.21 -14.41 14.24
C GLN A 421 -1.01 -14.59 13.35
N ILE A 422 -2.17 -14.12 13.79
CA ILE A 422 -3.40 -14.06 13.00
C ILE A 422 -3.84 -12.61 12.95
N THR A 423 -4.05 -12.07 11.75
CA THR A 423 -4.44 -10.67 11.53
C THR A 423 -5.76 -10.61 10.77
N ASN A 424 -6.72 -9.84 11.32
CA ASN A 424 -8.01 -9.55 10.71
C ASN A 424 -8.19 -8.04 10.55
N TYR A 425 -8.29 -7.56 9.29
CA TYR A 425 -8.20 -6.13 8.94
C TYR A 425 -9.54 -5.39 8.88
N GLY A 426 -10.67 -6.05 8.88
CA GLY A 426 -11.97 -5.41 8.75
C GLY A 426 -12.22 -4.68 7.42
N CYS A 427 -11.51 -5.02 6.36
CA CYS A 427 -11.65 -4.42 5.04
C CYS A 427 -13.02 -4.76 4.40
N CYS A 428 -13.49 -3.87 3.51
CA CYS A 428 -14.70 -4.05 2.70
C CYS A 428 -14.44 -3.60 1.26
N ASP A 429 -15.37 -3.85 0.34
CA ASP A 429 -15.22 -3.52 -1.08
C ASP A 429 -14.93 -2.04 -1.33
N ALA A 430 -15.54 -1.15 -0.55
CA ALA A 430 -15.32 0.30 -0.63
C ALA A 430 -13.91 0.71 -0.15
N PHE A 431 -13.25 -0.12 0.66
CA PHE A 431 -11.89 0.13 1.14
C PHE A 431 -10.84 -0.42 0.17
N GLN A 432 -11.09 -1.53 -0.49
CA GLN A 432 -10.12 -2.19 -1.38
C GLN A 432 -9.96 -1.48 -2.72
N SER A 433 -8.74 -1.43 -3.22
CA SER A 433 -8.43 -1.00 -4.58
C SER A 433 -7.21 -1.76 -5.10
N ASP A 434 -7.04 -1.81 -6.42
CA ASP A 434 -5.89 -2.45 -7.05
C ASP A 434 -4.54 -1.79 -6.70
N ILE A 435 -4.55 -0.50 -6.40
CA ILE A 435 -3.36 0.23 -5.94
C ILE A 435 -3.02 -0.12 -4.49
N SER A 436 -4.06 -0.34 -3.64
CA SER A 436 -3.88 -0.58 -2.21
C SER A 436 -4.96 -1.51 -1.68
N PHE A 437 -4.57 -2.73 -1.35
CA PHE A 437 -5.45 -3.74 -0.77
C PHE A 437 -4.78 -4.46 0.39
N SER A 438 -5.60 -4.98 1.30
CA SER A 438 -5.19 -5.79 2.43
C SER A 438 -6.05 -7.03 2.52
N CYS A 439 -5.44 -8.14 2.91
CA CYS A 439 -6.08 -9.44 3.03
C CYS A 439 -5.81 -9.99 4.43
N ASP A 440 -6.82 -10.54 5.07
CA ASP A 440 -6.65 -11.25 6.34
C ASP A 440 -5.59 -12.33 6.19
N SER A 441 -4.87 -12.60 7.27
CA SER A 441 -3.69 -13.44 7.16
C SER A 441 -3.35 -14.20 8.44
N TYR A 442 -2.55 -15.25 8.27
CA TYR A 442 -1.78 -15.83 9.35
C TYR A 442 -0.32 -15.92 8.97
N SER A 443 0.55 -15.73 9.97
CA SER A 443 2.00 -15.85 9.83
C SER A 443 2.53 -16.94 10.74
N LEU A 444 3.56 -17.63 10.28
CA LEU A 444 4.32 -18.58 11.07
C LEU A 444 5.80 -18.20 10.98
N GLY A 445 6.47 -18.17 12.12
CA GLY A 445 7.88 -17.82 12.23
C GLY A 445 8.62 -18.77 13.16
N PHE A 446 9.90 -18.93 12.91
CA PHE A 446 10.81 -19.71 13.74
C PHE A 446 12.23 -19.17 13.64
N GLY A 447 13.05 -19.54 14.61
CA GLY A 447 14.44 -19.11 14.63
C GLY A 447 15.16 -19.49 15.91
N ALA A 448 16.33 -18.88 16.09
CA ALA A 448 17.19 -19.14 17.23
C ALA A 448 17.86 -17.87 17.75
N LYS A 449 18.14 -17.87 19.05
CA LYS A 449 19.09 -16.98 19.73
C LYS A 449 20.29 -17.80 20.15
N ILE A 450 21.48 -17.35 19.76
CA ILE A 450 22.75 -18.04 19.98
C ILE A 450 23.67 -17.12 20.78
N ASN A 451 24.04 -17.50 21.98
CA ASN A 451 25.06 -16.81 22.76
C ASN A 451 26.46 -17.20 22.24
N VAL A 452 27.10 -16.30 21.52
CA VAL A 452 28.40 -16.56 20.86
C VAL A 452 29.58 -16.12 21.71
N ALA A 453 29.38 -15.19 22.62
CA ALA A 453 30.38 -14.72 23.58
C ALA A 453 29.66 -14.15 24.82
N PRO A 454 30.34 -14.00 25.96
CA PRO A 454 29.78 -13.30 27.10
C PRO A 454 29.19 -11.94 26.65
N LYS A 455 27.90 -11.71 26.95
CA LYS A 455 27.18 -10.48 26.62
C LYS A 455 26.95 -10.23 25.10
N VAL A 456 27.11 -11.24 24.23
CA VAL A 456 26.87 -11.14 22.80
C VAL A 456 25.96 -12.25 22.32
N ASP A 457 24.77 -11.89 21.87
CA ASP A 457 23.79 -12.82 21.29
C ASP A 457 23.58 -12.52 19.80
N ILE A 458 23.50 -13.59 19.00
CA ILE A 458 23.04 -13.53 17.61
C ILE A 458 21.63 -14.09 17.54
N ASN A 459 20.73 -13.37 16.87
CA ASN A 459 19.40 -13.83 16.54
C ASN A 459 19.31 -14.11 15.03
N VAL A 460 18.70 -15.24 14.66
CA VAL A 460 18.35 -15.57 13.27
C VAL A 460 16.89 -16.00 13.21
N ALA A 461 16.19 -15.59 12.16
CA ALA A 461 14.77 -15.88 12.01
C ALA A 461 14.35 -15.99 10.55
N TYR A 462 13.32 -16.78 10.35
CA TYR A 462 12.55 -16.83 9.13
C TYR A 462 11.07 -16.86 9.48
N PHE A 463 10.26 -16.09 8.75
CA PHE A 463 8.81 -16.26 8.78
C PHE A 463 8.19 -16.09 7.39
N TRP A 464 6.98 -16.62 7.24
CA TRP A 464 6.15 -16.38 6.09
C TRP A 464 4.73 -16.02 6.53
N THR A 465 4.02 -15.33 5.65
CA THR A 465 2.61 -14.99 5.83
C THR A 465 1.80 -15.59 4.70
N THR A 466 0.73 -16.28 5.06
CA THR A 466 -0.31 -16.77 4.15
C THR A 466 -1.51 -15.84 4.26
N TYR A 467 -2.01 -15.39 3.13
CA TYR A 467 -3.13 -14.47 3.04
C TYR A 467 -4.39 -15.18 2.55
N SER A 468 -5.53 -14.80 3.09
CA SER A 468 -6.84 -15.19 2.56
C SER A 468 -7.17 -14.30 1.38
N SER A 469 -7.45 -14.86 0.20
CA SER A 469 -7.81 -14.06 -0.97
C SER A 469 -9.06 -13.23 -0.69
N TYR A 470 -9.02 -11.94 -1.08
CA TYR A 470 -10.17 -11.05 -0.97
C TYR A 470 -10.83 -10.91 -2.34
N ASN A 471 -12.12 -11.24 -2.43
CA ASN A 471 -12.89 -11.19 -3.67
C ASN A 471 -13.91 -10.06 -3.61
N ARG A 472 -14.02 -9.28 -4.71
CA ARG A 472 -15.07 -8.29 -4.90
C ARG A 472 -15.66 -8.34 -6.29
N SER A 473 -16.93 -7.98 -6.41
CA SER A 473 -17.64 -7.82 -7.69
C SER A 473 -18.15 -6.40 -7.82
N MET A 474 -18.16 -5.88 -9.04
CA MET A 474 -18.60 -4.52 -9.36
C MET A 474 -19.53 -4.57 -10.58
N ASP A 475 -20.73 -3.98 -10.45
CA ASP A 475 -21.67 -3.84 -11.58
C ASP A 475 -21.14 -2.89 -12.65
N HIS A 476 -20.30 -1.95 -12.24
CA HIS A 476 -19.61 -0.98 -13.06
C HIS A 476 -18.10 -1.07 -12.83
N TYR A 477 -17.46 -2.03 -13.49
CA TYR A 477 -16.05 -2.35 -13.28
C TYR A 477 -15.13 -1.16 -13.56
N ASN A 478 -14.46 -0.66 -12.53
CA ASN A 478 -13.63 0.55 -12.58
C ASN A 478 -14.31 1.72 -13.31
N GLY A 479 -15.61 1.90 -13.09
CA GLY A 479 -16.41 2.95 -13.70
C GLY A 479 -16.88 2.68 -15.14
N THR A 480 -16.57 1.52 -15.72
CA THR A 480 -17.10 1.13 -17.06
C THR A 480 -18.58 0.72 -16.97
N PRO A 481 -19.34 0.68 -18.07
CA PRO A 481 -20.74 0.25 -18.05
C PRO A 481 -20.92 -1.28 -17.94
N LEU A 482 -19.85 -2.05 -17.84
CA LEU A 482 -19.88 -3.51 -17.79
C LEU A 482 -19.50 -4.01 -16.40
N PRO A 483 -20.04 -5.16 -15.97
CA PRO A 483 -19.66 -5.79 -14.71
C PRO A 483 -18.27 -6.44 -14.80
N GLY A 484 -17.63 -6.58 -13.66
CA GLY A 484 -16.38 -7.30 -13.50
C GLY A 484 -16.11 -7.67 -12.05
N SER A 485 -15.09 -8.47 -11.83
CA SER A 485 -14.68 -8.88 -10.49
C SER A 485 -13.16 -8.92 -10.35
N GLU A 486 -12.69 -8.85 -9.12
CA GLU A 486 -11.27 -8.94 -8.76
C GLU A 486 -11.08 -9.87 -7.58
N SER A 487 -10.00 -10.64 -7.64
CA SER A 487 -9.47 -11.41 -6.52
C SER A 487 -8.09 -10.87 -6.18
N PHE A 488 -7.93 -10.43 -4.94
CA PHE A 488 -6.67 -9.92 -4.40
C PHE A 488 -5.98 -11.00 -3.58
N ASP A 489 -4.70 -11.21 -3.82
CA ASP A 489 -3.88 -12.15 -3.07
C ASP A 489 -2.47 -11.59 -2.82
N ARG A 490 -1.79 -12.10 -1.79
CA ARG A 490 -0.44 -11.68 -1.41
C ARG A 490 0.38 -12.88 -0.94
N THR A 491 1.69 -12.78 -1.10
CA THR A 491 2.66 -13.65 -0.43
C THR A 491 3.66 -12.79 0.33
N ASN A 492 4.22 -13.31 1.41
CA ASN A 492 5.29 -12.63 2.14
C ASN A 492 6.24 -13.64 2.76
N LYS A 493 7.55 -13.41 2.57
CA LYS A 493 8.63 -14.20 3.17
C LYS A 493 9.69 -13.26 3.70
N VAL A 494 10.11 -13.45 4.93
CA VAL A 494 11.09 -12.59 5.60
C VAL A 494 12.18 -13.42 6.25
N PHE A 495 13.41 -13.06 5.97
CA PHE A 495 14.61 -13.58 6.62
C PHE A 495 15.23 -12.48 7.48
N GLY A 496 15.80 -12.83 8.60
CA GLY A 496 16.44 -11.83 9.43
C GLY A 496 17.60 -12.38 10.25
N ALA A 497 18.55 -11.49 10.51
CA ALA A 497 19.65 -11.69 11.44
C ALA A 497 19.86 -10.42 12.28
N GLY A 498 20.24 -10.60 13.53
CA GLY A 498 20.52 -9.49 14.43
C GLY A 498 21.56 -9.88 15.47
N VAL A 499 22.21 -8.88 16.03
CA VAL A 499 23.18 -9.02 17.10
C VAL A 499 22.83 -8.11 18.25
N ASN A 500 22.89 -8.65 19.47
CA ASN A 500 22.68 -7.91 20.71
C ASN A 500 23.98 -7.86 21.49
N PHE A 501 24.29 -6.72 22.08
CA PHE A 501 25.43 -6.49 22.96
C PHE A 501 24.92 -5.97 24.31
N SER A 502 25.55 -6.42 25.39
CA SER A 502 25.37 -5.88 26.75
C SER A 502 26.72 -5.51 27.34
N PHE A 503 26.85 -4.39 28.04
CA PHE A 503 28.12 -3.88 28.55
C PHE A 503 28.05 -3.65 30.07
#